data_bfddebb2eb9476c6ae6cb544d3e7995a
#
_entry.id   bfddebb2eb9476c6ae6cb544d3e7995a
#
_cell.length_a   1.000
_cell.length_b   1.000
_cell.length_c   1.000
_cell.angle_alpha   90.00
_cell.angle_beta   90.00
_cell.angle_gamma   90.00
#
_symmetry.space_group_name_H-M   'P 1'
#
loop_
_entity.id
_entity.type
_entity.pdbx_description
1 polymer ?
#
loop_
_entity_poly.entity_id
_entity_poly.type
_entity_poly.pdbx_seq_one_letter_code
_entity_poly.pdbx_strand_id
1 'polypeptide(L)'
;MDMASESAPGERRHWRRWLCALLLGASAHAQVCQSAADMDATVRTALETAGKRYFEMSGRGDSAALKQYSIASVAASFAGIEAAVKENQAAFSGAKATVRPPFLLTADGPEPLARAEFLCGVFGPSGQTRDSAVFVLNNLPPGEYGVAILDVNGERTPMTLTFVLQHAGAEWKLAGFYAKSAQASGHDAAWFIQHARDFKAKAQNHNAWLYYREAIALSAPVDFMSTLATDKLYDEAKAAQPADVPANGNAVDLSAGGKIYHLTEIFPLAVGDDFDVVVKYQADDVSNTARAFQENTALIKALLAKFPELRDAFDGVVARAVEPSGRDYGTLLPMKDIK
;
A
#
# COMPACT_ATOMS: atom_id res chain seq x y z
N MET A 1 62.44 -55.96 -37.97
CA MET A 1 61.57 -56.80 -38.74
C MET A 1 60.19 -56.15 -38.67
N ASP A 2 59.88 -55.21 -39.56
CA ASP A 2 59.13 -55.53 -40.81
C ASP A 2 57.70 -55.89 -40.51
N MET A 3 56.71 -55.31 -40.96
CA MET A 3 56.28 -54.57 -42.17
C MET A 3 54.89 -53.98 -41.81
N ALA A 4 54.57 -52.74 -42.07
CA ALA A 4 54.06 -52.22 -43.35
C ALA A 4 52.69 -52.78 -43.77
N SER A 5 51.82 -51.87 -44.06
CA SER A 5 50.72 -51.76 -45.02
C SER A 5 49.33 -51.75 -44.37
N GLU A 6 48.32 -51.10 -44.80
CA GLU A 6 48.05 -50.29 -45.99
C GLU A 6 46.69 -49.60 -45.79
N SER A 7 46.57 -48.50 -46.35
CA SER A 7 45.38 -47.61 -46.31
C SER A 7 44.22 -48.12 -47.17
N ALA A 8 43.01 -47.92 -46.76
CA ALA A 8 41.88 -47.75 -47.67
C ALA A 8 40.85 -46.72 -47.19
N PRO A 9 40.28 -45.86 -48.01
CA PRO A 9 39.51 -44.70 -47.65
C PRO A 9 38.00 -45.02 -47.53
N GLY A 10 37.37 -44.62 -46.50
CA GLY A 10 35.95 -44.83 -46.22
C GLY A 10 35.17 -43.57 -45.86
N GLU A 11 34.42 -43.13 -46.83
CA GLU A 11 33.16 -42.40 -46.83
C GLU A 11 32.94 -41.36 -45.70
N ARG A 12 33.03 -40.09 -46.06
CA ARG A 12 32.45 -38.96 -45.31
C ARG A 12 30.91 -38.98 -45.48
N ARG A 13 30.20 -39.52 -44.49
CA ARG A 13 28.76 -39.32 -44.35
C ARG A 13 28.52 -37.92 -43.74
N HIS A 14 28.10 -36.97 -44.59
CA HIS A 14 27.55 -35.69 -44.21
C HIS A 14 26.20 -35.89 -43.51
N TRP A 15 26.18 -35.95 -42.19
CA TRP A 15 24.95 -35.82 -41.42
C TRP A 15 24.67 -34.30 -41.24
N ARG A 16 23.81 -33.79 -42.16
CA ARG A 16 23.17 -32.48 -41.98
C ARG A 16 22.25 -32.59 -40.78
N ARG A 17 22.76 -32.12 -39.60
CA ARG A 17 21.97 -31.85 -38.44
C ARG A 17 21.10 -30.61 -38.73
N TRP A 18 19.84 -30.84 -39.02
CA TRP A 18 18.80 -29.83 -38.96
C TRP A 18 18.61 -29.45 -37.51
N LEU A 19 19.22 -28.38 -37.06
CA LEU A 19 18.87 -27.67 -35.85
C LEU A 19 17.59 -26.87 -36.14
N CYS A 20 16.44 -27.49 -35.89
CA CYS A 20 15.21 -26.73 -35.67
C CYS A 20 15.40 -25.89 -34.38
N ALA A 21 15.84 -24.66 -34.53
CA ALA A 21 15.72 -23.66 -33.48
C ALA A 21 14.23 -23.39 -33.28
N LEU A 22 13.63 -24.06 -32.30
CA LEU A 22 12.37 -23.64 -31.70
C LEU A 22 12.63 -22.29 -31.06
N LEU A 23 12.38 -21.22 -31.82
CA LEU A 23 12.16 -19.89 -31.27
C LEU A 23 10.87 -19.98 -30.46
N LEU A 24 10.99 -20.31 -29.17
CA LEU A 24 10.00 -19.99 -28.17
C LEU A 24 9.93 -18.48 -28.15
N GLY A 25 9.03 -17.92 -28.97
CA GLY A 25 8.63 -16.52 -28.87
C GLY A 25 7.98 -16.33 -27.49
N ALA A 26 8.78 -15.93 -26.50
CA ALA A 26 8.21 -15.33 -25.32
C ALA A 26 7.45 -14.10 -25.83
N SER A 27 6.13 -14.16 -25.84
CA SER A 27 5.28 -13.01 -26.08
C SER A 27 5.62 -12.00 -24.99
N ALA A 28 6.45 -11.02 -25.33
CA ALA A 28 6.73 -9.88 -24.46
C ALA A 28 5.39 -9.14 -24.32
N HIS A 29 4.68 -9.36 -23.24
CA HIS A 29 3.50 -8.58 -22.89
C HIS A 29 3.98 -7.17 -22.59
N ALA A 30 3.63 -6.21 -23.44
CA ALA A 30 4.02 -4.83 -23.21
C ALA A 30 3.20 -4.26 -22.04
N GLN A 31 3.90 -3.84 -21.00
CA GLN A 31 3.35 -3.06 -19.91
C GLN A 31 3.81 -1.62 -20.14
N VAL A 32 2.90 -0.78 -20.61
CA VAL A 32 3.21 0.59 -20.98
C VAL A 32 2.53 1.53 -19.98
N CYS A 33 3.28 2.54 -19.51
CA CYS A 33 2.72 3.64 -18.77
C CYS A 33 2.99 4.97 -19.48
N GLN A 34 1.98 5.81 -19.52
CA GLN A 34 2.08 7.20 -19.93
C GLN A 34 1.77 8.09 -18.73
N SER A 35 2.69 8.99 -18.42
CA SER A 35 2.40 10.11 -17.51
C SER A 35 1.50 11.14 -18.22
N ALA A 36 0.95 12.09 -17.49
CA ALA A 36 0.12 13.15 -18.08
C ALA A 36 0.88 14.01 -19.13
N ALA A 37 2.21 14.04 -19.06
CA ALA A 37 3.05 14.76 -20.04
C ALA A 37 3.20 13.97 -21.36
N ASP A 38 3.16 12.62 -21.28
CA ASP A 38 3.36 11.74 -22.43
C ASP A 38 2.02 11.33 -23.09
N MET A 39 0.91 11.56 -22.36
CA MET A 39 -0.43 11.15 -22.75
C MET A 39 -1.07 12.13 -23.76
N ASP A 40 -1.85 11.58 -24.69
CA ASP A 40 -2.70 12.39 -25.55
C ASP A 40 -3.62 13.31 -24.72
N ALA A 41 -3.73 14.58 -25.16
CA ALA A 41 -4.51 15.59 -24.43
C ALA A 41 -5.99 15.24 -24.30
N THR A 42 -6.57 14.52 -25.28
CA THR A 42 -7.97 14.08 -25.27
C THR A 42 -8.16 13.00 -24.20
N VAL A 43 -7.26 12.02 -24.13
CA VAL A 43 -7.29 10.95 -23.11
C VAL A 43 -7.09 11.55 -21.73
N ARG A 44 -6.12 12.45 -21.56
CA ARG A 44 -5.89 13.15 -20.29
C ARG A 44 -7.13 13.87 -19.80
N THR A 45 -7.75 14.68 -20.68
CA THR A 45 -8.98 15.42 -20.35
C THR A 45 -10.14 14.49 -20.00
N ALA A 46 -10.27 13.35 -20.71
CA ALA A 46 -11.29 12.36 -20.44
C ALA A 46 -11.11 11.70 -19.05
N LEU A 47 -9.87 11.37 -18.65
CA LEU A 47 -9.55 10.83 -17.32
C LEU A 47 -9.80 11.85 -16.20
N GLU A 48 -9.39 13.11 -16.38
CA GLU A 48 -9.66 14.17 -15.41
C GLU A 48 -11.17 14.40 -15.24
N THR A 49 -11.92 14.40 -16.35
CA THR A 49 -13.38 14.56 -16.34
C THR A 49 -14.06 13.36 -15.67
N ALA A 50 -13.61 12.14 -15.98
CA ALA A 50 -14.13 10.95 -15.33
C ALA A 50 -13.84 10.96 -13.82
N GLY A 51 -12.64 11.31 -13.39
CA GLY A 51 -12.29 11.45 -11.97
C GLY A 51 -13.23 12.42 -11.24
N LYS A 52 -13.48 13.60 -11.80
CA LYS A 52 -14.43 14.59 -11.25
C LYS A 52 -15.85 14.02 -11.17
N ARG A 53 -16.32 13.35 -12.22
CA ARG A 53 -17.66 12.72 -12.25
C ARG A 53 -17.83 11.69 -11.13
N TYR A 54 -16.83 10.82 -10.93
CA TYR A 54 -16.88 9.81 -9.86
C TYR A 54 -16.79 10.44 -8.47
N PHE A 55 -16.02 11.51 -8.31
CA PHE A 55 -16.00 12.28 -7.07
C PHE A 55 -17.38 12.89 -6.76
N GLU A 56 -18.05 13.52 -7.73
CA GLU A 56 -19.38 14.09 -7.56
C GLU A 56 -20.44 13.04 -7.19
N MET A 57 -20.40 11.84 -7.80
CA MET A 57 -21.25 10.72 -7.39
C MET A 57 -20.99 10.31 -5.95
N SER A 58 -19.72 10.22 -5.55
CA SER A 58 -19.31 9.86 -4.18
C SER A 58 -19.80 10.91 -3.17
N GLY A 59 -19.65 12.20 -3.47
CA GLY A 59 -20.08 13.31 -2.62
C GLY A 59 -21.60 13.35 -2.42
N ARG A 60 -22.39 12.92 -3.43
CA ARG A 60 -23.85 12.76 -3.31
C ARG A 60 -24.26 11.44 -2.64
N GLY A 61 -23.31 10.53 -2.36
CA GLY A 61 -23.62 9.18 -1.86
C GLY A 61 -24.37 8.31 -2.88
N ASP A 62 -24.22 8.61 -4.19
CA ASP A 62 -24.92 7.92 -5.26
C ASP A 62 -24.24 6.58 -5.62
N SER A 63 -24.31 5.64 -4.66
CA SER A 63 -23.76 4.29 -4.82
C SER A 63 -24.39 3.53 -5.99
N ALA A 64 -25.63 3.82 -6.34
CA ALA A 64 -26.29 3.17 -7.47
C ALA A 64 -25.66 3.57 -8.81
N ALA A 65 -25.41 4.86 -9.01
CA ALA A 65 -24.71 5.35 -10.19
C ALA A 65 -23.25 4.83 -10.24
N LEU A 66 -22.52 4.88 -9.12
CA LEU A 66 -21.16 4.34 -9.05
C LEU A 66 -21.12 2.86 -9.47
N LYS A 67 -22.05 2.04 -8.99
CA LYS A 67 -22.20 0.63 -9.38
C LYS A 67 -22.52 0.46 -10.86
N GLN A 68 -23.45 1.28 -11.40
CA GLN A 68 -23.84 1.24 -12.81
C GLN A 68 -22.66 1.54 -13.75
N TYR A 69 -21.81 2.49 -13.37
CA TYR A 69 -20.63 2.88 -14.13
C TYR A 69 -19.35 2.12 -13.74
N SER A 70 -19.48 1.01 -12.98
CA SER A 70 -18.38 0.10 -12.69
C SER A 70 -18.22 -0.96 -13.76
N ILE A 71 -17.00 -1.55 -13.85
CA ILE A 71 -16.79 -2.79 -14.62
C ILE A 71 -17.55 -3.95 -13.97
N ALA A 72 -17.86 -4.98 -14.74
CA ALA A 72 -18.71 -6.09 -14.29
C ALA A 72 -18.19 -6.78 -13.00
N SER A 73 -16.89 -7.00 -12.88
CA SER A 73 -16.27 -7.64 -11.71
C SER A 73 -16.43 -6.79 -10.44
N VAL A 74 -16.27 -5.47 -10.54
CA VAL A 74 -16.47 -4.53 -9.42
C VAL A 74 -17.95 -4.42 -9.07
N ALA A 75 -18.83 -4.33 -10.07
CA ALA A 75 -20.27 -4.28 -9.84
C ALA A 75 -20.83 -5.54 -9.14
N ALA A 76 -20.21 -6.71 -9.39
CA ALA A 76 -20.59 -7.98 -8.74
C ALA A 76 -20.20 -8.02 -7.25
N SER A 77 -19.15 -7.30 -6.84
CA SER A 77 -18.63 -7.27 -5.45
C SER A 77 -18.61 -5.84 -4.86
N PHE A 78 -19.66 -5.05 -5.14
CA PHE A 78 -19.69 -3.60 -4.91
C PHE A 78 -19.81 -3.19 -3.42
N ALA A 79 -20.17 -4.10 -2.52
CA ALA A 79 -20.50 -3.78 -1.12
C ALA A 79 -19.34 -3.04 -0.37
N GLY A 80 -18.08 -3.38 -0.66
CA GLY A 80 -16.93 -2.69 -0.07
C GLY A 80 -16.81 -1.23 -0.51
N ILE A 81 -17.07 -0.94 -1.79
CA ILE A 81 -17.07 0.45 -2.31
C ILE A 81 -18.26 1.23 -1.73
N GLU A 82 -19.44 0.62 -1.67
CA GLU A 82 -20.62 1.24 -1.06
C GLU A 82 -20.37 1.63 0.41
N ALA A 83 -19.76 0.73 1.18
CA ALA A 83 -19.39 1.00 2.57
C ALA A 83 -18.38 2.16 2.66
N ALA A 84 -17.33 2.15 1.82
CA ALA A 84 -16.31 3.21 1.80
C ALA A 84 -16.90 4.57 1.39
N VAL A 85 -17.80 4.61 0.42
CA VAL A 85 -18.50 5.85 0.03
C VAL A 85 -19.35 6.38 1.17
N LYS A 86 -20.13 5.50 1.83
CA LYS A 86 -20.98 5.88 2.97
C LYS A 86 -20.17 6.40 4.15
N GLU A 87 -19.08 5.73 4.49
CA GLU A 87 -18.19 6.12 5.58
C GLU A 87 -17.55 7.50 5.36
N ASN A 88 -17.15 7.79 4.11
CA ASN A 88 -16.45 9.02 3.76
C ASN A 88 -17.36 10.11 3.17
N GLN A 89 -18.67 9.88 3.07
CA GLN A 89 -19.61 10.80 2.44
C GLN A 89 -19.57 12.21 3.05
N ALA A 90 -19.45 12.29 4.38
CA ALA A 90 -19.38 13.59 5.07
C ALA A 90 -18.13 14.40 4.71
N ALA A 91 -17.01 13.73 4.37
CA ALA A 91 -15.78 14.39 3.92
C ALA A 91 -15.85 14.81 2.45
N PHE A 92 -16.64 14.10 1.62
CA PHE A 92 -16.79 14.41 0.20
C PHE A 92 -17.89 15.44 -0.09
N SER A 93 -18.95 15.47 0.73
CA SER A 93 -20.10 16.36 0.53
C SER A 93 -19.69 17.82 0.72
N GLY A 94 -19.93 18.63 -0.33
CA GLY A 94 -19.56 20.05 -0.32
C GLY A 94 -18.05 20.34 -0.45
N ALA A 95 -17.20 19.32 -0.47
CA ALA A 95 -15.78 19.48 -0.63
C ALA A 95 -15.39 19.84 -2.07
N LYS A 96 -14.20 20.44 -2.21
CA LYS A 96 -13.56 20.71 -3.52
C LYS A 96 -12.50 19.64 -3.78
N ALA A 97 -12.55 19.06 -4.99
CA ALA A 97 -11.55 18.11 -5.44
C ALA A 97 -10.67 18.73 -6.53
N THR A 98 -9.34 18.58 -6.36
CA THR A 98 -8.35 18.92 -7.37
C THR A 98 -7.77 17.64 -7.93
N VAL A 99 -7.92 17.41 -9.22
CA VAL A 99 -7.36 16.23 -9.89
C VAL A 99 -5.88 16.44 -10.12
N ARG A 100 -5.05 15.53 -9.61
CA ARG A 100 -3.61 15.49 -9.94
C ARG A 100 -3.43 15.02 -11.39
N PRO A 101 -2.28 15.28 -12.03
CA PRO A 101 -1.96 14.72 -13.35
C PRO A 101 -2.19 13.20 -13.37
N PRO A 102 -3.08 12.68 -14.25
CA PRO A 102 -3.42 11.25 -14.25
C PRO A 102 -2.33 10.41 -14.92
N PHE A 103 -2.42 9.09 -14.72
CA PHE A 103 -1.59 8.08 -15.39
C PHE A 103 -2.46 7.18 -16.26
N LEU A 104 -1.92 6.73 -17.40
CA LEU A 104 -2.52 5.72 -18.26
C LEU A 104 -1.63 4.47 -18.28
N LEU A 105 -2.17 3.35 -17.86
CA LEU A 105 -1.50 2.05 -17.81
C LEU A 105 -2.11 1.15 -18.88
N THR A 106 -1.29 0.59 -19.76
CA THR A 106 -1.73 -0.35 -20.80
C THR A 106 -1.13 -1.73 -20.52
N ALA A 107 -1.99 -2.71 -20.29
CA ALA A 107 -1.64 -4.11 -20.11
C ALA A 107 -2.05 -4.88 -21.37
N ASP A 108 -1.08 -5.25 -22.20
CA ASP A 108 -1.31 -6.01 -23.43
C ASP A 108 -1.22 -7.52 -23.16
N GLY A 109 -1.95 -8.30 -23.97
CA GLY A 109 -1.89 -9.76 -23.95
C GLY A 109 -3.27 -10.40 -23.91
N PRO A 110 -3.37 -11.72 -24.08
CA PRO A 110 -4.62 -12.46 -24.05
C PRO A 110 -5.08 -12.85 -22.63
N GLU A 111 -4.16 -12.88 -21.67
CA GLU A 111 -4.38 -13.39 -20.32
C GLU A 111 -4.06 -12.35 -19.24
N PRO A 112 -4.69 -12.43 -18.06
CA PRO A 112 -4.35 -11.56 -16.94
C PRO A 112 -2.89 -11.69 -16.53
N LEU A 113 -2.25 -10.56 -16.23
CA LEU A 113 -0.90 -10.50 -15.70
C LEU A 113 -0.92 -10.83 -14.21
N ALA A 114 -0.27 -11.90 -13.79
CA ALA A 114 -0.18 -12.27 -12.37
C ALA A 114 0.43 -11.14 -11.54
N ARG A 115 1.44 -10.44 -12.09
CA ARG A 115 2.04 -9.21 -11.56
C ARG A 115 2.37 -8.29 -12.73
N ALA A 116 1.73 -7.14 -12.78
CA ALA A 116 1.99 -6.08 -13.73
C ALA A 116 2.80 -4.96 -13.06
N GLU A 117 3.89 -4.53 -13.71
CA GLU A 117 4.73 -3.44 -13.21
C GLU A 117 4.85 -2.35 -14.29
N PHE A 118 4.36 -1.16 -13.98
CA PHE A 118 4.32 -0.03 -14.89
C PHE A 118 5.30 1.04 -14.42
N LEU A 119 6.24 1.39 -15.29
CA LEU A 119 7.21 2.45 -15.08
C LEU A 119 6.73 3.72 -15.80
N CYS A 120 6.29 4.72 -15.06
CA CYS A 120 5.68 5.94 -15.57
C CYS A 120 6.66 7.12 -15.50
N GLY A 121 6.74 7.90 -16.56
CA GLY A 121 7.56 9.13 -16.61
C GLY A 121 9.05 8.87 -16.85
N VAL A 122 9.91 9.73 -16.33
CA VAL A 122 11.35 9.73 -16.61
C VAL A 122 12.13 9.01 -15.53
N PHE A 123 12.93 8.04 -15.91
CA PHE A 123 13.87 7.31 -15.05
C PHE A 123 15.30 7.72 -15.35
N GLY A 124 16.10 7.94 -14.29
CA GLY A 124 17.52 8.24 -14.40
C GLY A 124 18.39 6.99 -14.23
N PRO A 125 19.74 7.14 -14.34
CA PRO A 125 20.69 6.04 -14.15
C PRO A 125 20.59 5.38 -12.76
N SER A 126 20.09 6.12 -11.75
CA SER A 126 19.93 5.65 -10.37
C SER A 126 18.49 5.16 -10.06
N GLY A 127 17.63 4.97 -11.07
CA GLY A 127 16.23 4.56 -10.89
C GLY A 127 15.23 5.73 -10.95
N GLN A 128 14.28 5.80 -10.02
CA GLN A 128 13.22 6.80 -10.01
C GLN A 128 13.74 8.24 -9.92
N THR A 129 13.04 9.16 -10.58
CA THR A 129 13.21 10.61 -10.50
C THR A 129 11.98 11.28 -9.89
N ARG A 130 12.00 12.61 -9.75
CA ARG A 130 10.82 13.36 -9.27
C ARG A 130 9.61 13.25 -10.21
N ASP A 131 9.88 12.98 -11.49
CA ASP A 131 8.88 12.91 -12.56
C ASP A 131 8.54 11.46 -12.93
N SER A 132 8.80 10.52 -12.02
CA SER A 132 8.48 9.12 -12.22
C SER A 132 7.57 8.56 -11.11
N ALA A 133 6.81 7.54 -11.48
CA ALA A 133 6.04 6.70 -10.56
C ALA A 133 6.11 5.24 -11.01
N VAL A 134 6.01 4.30 -10.08
CA VAL A 134 5.91 2.88 -10.36
C VAL A 134 4.59 2.37 -9.82
N PHE A 135 3.83 1.64 -10.65
CA PHE A 135 2.62 0.93 -10.23
C PHE A 135 2.86 -0.56 -10.30
N VAL A 136 2.49 -1.29 -9.24
CA VAL A 136 2.57 -2.75 -9.18
C VAL A 136 1.19 -3.30 -8.87
N LEU A 137 0.56 -3.90 -9.87
CA LEU A 137 -0.80 -4.45 -9.79
C LEU A 137 -0.76 -5.97 -9.96
N ASN A 138 -1.50 -6.69 -9.12
CA ASN A 138 -1.59 -8.14 -9.20
C ASN A 138 -2.88 -8.58 -9.90
N ASN A 139 -2.79 -9.68 -10.64
CA ASN A 139 -3.92 -10.29 -11.37
C ASN A 139 -4.66 -9.28 -12.26
N LEU A 140 -3.89 -8.43 -12.98
CA LEU A 140 -4.45 -7.38 -13.82
C LEU A 140 -4.92 -7.94 -15.16
N PRO A 141 -6.23 -7.88 -15.51
CA PRO A 141 -6.71 -8.23 -16.84
C PRO A 141 -6.11 -7.34 -17.92
N PRO A 142 -6.01 -7.82 -19.18
CA PRO A 142 -5.62 -6.97 -20.29
C PRO A 142 -6.56 -5.78 -20.47
N GLY A 143 -5.99 -4.64 -20.87
CA GLY A 143 -6.78 -3.41 -21.13
C GLY A 143 -6.01 -2.13 -20.81
N GLU A 144 -6.69 -1.02 -21.00
CA GLU A 144 -6.21 0.32 -20.65
C GLU A 144 -6.84 0.75 -19.32
N TYR A 145 -6.00 1.26 -18.42
CA TYR A 145 -6.40 1.69 -17.09
C TYR A 145 -5.93 3.11 -16.81
N GLY A 146 -6.86 4.00 -16.49
CA GLY A 146 -6.55 5.34 -16.00
C GLY A 146 -6.46 5.34 -14.47
N VAL A 147 -5.45 6.00 -13.92
CA VAL A 147 -5.35 6.28 -12.49
C VAL A 147 -5.55 7.77 -12.27
N ALA A 148 -6.70 8.13 -11.69
CA ALA A 148 -7.07 9.50 -11.35
C ALA A 148 -6.97 9.70 -9.84
N ILE A 149 -6.05 10.54 -9.39
CA ILE A 149 -5.80 10.86 -7.98
C ILE A 149 -6.35 12.26 -7.72
N LEU A 150 -7.13 12.43 -6.66
CA LEU A 150 -7.75 13.70 -6.30
C LEU A 150 -7.38 14.10 -4.88
N ASP A 151 -6.99 15.35 -4.72
CA ASP A 151 -6.90 16.00 -3.42
C ASP A 151 -8.27 16.61 -3.09
N VAL A 152 -8.88 16.11 -2.02
CA VAL A 152 -10.22 16.51 -1.57
C VAL A 152 -10.09 17.36 -0.31
N ASN A 153 -10.53 18.62 -0.40
CA ASN A 153 -10.46 19.60 0.68
C ASN A 153 -11.84 20.19 0.94
N GLY A 154 -12.25 20.20 2.19
CA GLY A 154 -13.53 20.71 2.64
C GLY A 154 -13.47 21.14 4.11
N GLU A 155 -14.63 21.18 4.76
CA GLU A 155 -14.75 21.51 6.19
C GLU A 155 -14.29 20.36 7.11
N ARG A 156 -14.17 19.16 6.57
CA ARG A 156 -13.71 17.95 7.26
C ARG A 156 -12.24 17.70 6.96
N THR A 157 -11.70 16.66 7.59
CA THR A 157 -10.33 16.20 7.36
C THR A 157 -10.05 16.04 5.86
N PRO A 158 -8.96 16.62 5.33
CA PRO A 158 -8.56 16.44 3.94
C PRO A 158 -8.38 14.96 3.59
N MET A 159 -8.76 14.60 2.35
CA MET A 159 -8.69 13.23 1.87
C MET A 159 -7.88 13.15 0.57
N THR A 160 -7.26 12.01 0.32
CA THR A 160 -6.79 11.61 -1.01
C THR A 160 -7.72 10.52 -1.52
N LEU A 161 -8.32 10.76 -2.69
CA LEU A 161 -9.23 9.83 -3.34
C LEU A 161 -8.63 9.36 -4.66
N THR A 162 -8.51 8.05 -4.86
CA THR A 162 -7.95 7.48 -6.08
C THR A 162 -8.99 6.60 -6.76
N PHE A 163 -9.24 6.88 -8.03
CA PHE A 163 -10.02 6.03 -8.92
C PHE A 163 -9.09 5.29 -9.88
N VAL A 164 -9.21 3.98 -9.94
CA VAL A 164 -8.73 3.18 -11.06
C VAL A 164 -9.90 3.02 -12.03
N LEU A 165 -9.71 3.44 -13.26
CA LEU A 165 -10.73 3.45 -14.31
C LEU A 165 -10.28 2.53 -15.44
N GLN A 166 -11.13 1.63 -15.91
CA GLN A 166 -10.86 0.81 -17.09
C GLN A 166 -11.57 1.38 -18.31
N HIS A 167 -10.86 1.51 -19.43
CA HIS A 167 -11.45 1.91 -20.70
C HIS A 167 -12.31 0.75 -21.25
N ALA A 168 -13.60 0.96 -21.37
CA ALA A 168 -14.56 -0.05 -21.83
C ALA A 168 -15.50 0.55 -22.88
N GLY A 169 -15.22 0.25 -24.14
CA GLY A 169 -15.92 0.87 -25.27
C GLY A 169 -15.55 2.35 -25.42
N ALA A 170 -16.50 3.23 -25.22
CA ALA A 170 -16.30 4.70 -25.28
C ALA A 170 -16.20 5.35 -23.91
N GLU A 171 -16.22 4.57 -22.81
CA GLU A 171 -16.31 5.10 -21.45
C GLU A 171 -15.18 4.62 -20.54
N TRP A 172 -14.80 5.47 -19.59
CA TRP A 172 -13.96 5.12 -18.46
C TRP A 172 -14.85 4.62 -17.33
N LYS A 173 -14.81 3.30 -17.04
CA LYS A 173 -15.60 2.66 -15.99
C LYS A 173 -14.79 2.43 -14.73
N LEU A 174 -15.44 2.51 -13.58
CA LEU A 174 -14.81 2.32 -12.28
C LEU A 174 -14.31 0.87 -12.13
N ALA A 175 -13.01 0.71 -11.95
CA ALA A 175 -12.31 -0.55 -11.69
C ALA A 175 -11.72 -0.63 -10.28
N GLY A 176 -11.57 0.52 -9.58
CA GLY A 176 -11.12 0.59 -8.19
C GLY A 176 -11.45 1.94 -7.55
N PHE A 177 -11.72 1.93 -6.24
CA PHE A 177 -12.05 3.08 -5.42
C PHE A 177 -11.22 3.02 -4.13
N TYR A 178 -10.41 4.04 -3.88
CA TYR A 178 -9.53 4.10 -2.71
C TYR A 178 -9.64 5.49 -2.08
N ALA A 179 -10.07 5.53 -0.83
CA ALA A 179 -10.19 6.76 -0.05
C ALA A 179 -9.26 6.66 1.16
N LYS A 180 -8.40 7.66 1.33
CA LYS A 180 -7.47 7.73 2.46
C LYS A 180 -7.53 9.13 3.07
N SER A 181 -7.42 9.22 4.39
CA SER A 181 -7.17 10.51 5.03
C SER A 181 -5.82 11.06 4.55
N ALA A 182 -5.74 12.36 4.32
CA ALA A 182 -4.49 13.05 4.06
C ALA A 182 -3.83 13.58 5.35
N GLN A 183 -4.47 13.34 6.50
CA GLN A 183 -3.99 13.73 7.83
C GLN A 183 -4.30 12.63 8.86
N ALA A 184 -3.45 12.57 9.89
CA ALA A 184 -3.66 11.76 11.09
C ALA A 184 -3.54 12.69 12.30
N SER A 185 -4.51 12.66 13.22
CA SER A 185 -4.55 13.54 14.42
C SER A 185 -4.30 15.01 14.10
N GLY A 186 -4.92 15.51 13.01
CA GLY A 186 -4.78 16.89 12.54
C GLY A 186 -3.48 17.25 11.81
N HIS A 187 -2.56 16.31 11.62
CA HIS A 187 -1.25 16.55 11.02
C HIS A 187 -1.09 15.81 9.67
N ASP A 188 -0.40 16.45 8.73
CA ASP A 188 -0.09 15.89 7.41
C ASP A 188 1.21 15.06 7.40
N ALA A 189 1.49 14.43 6.25
CA ALA A 189 2.69 13.64 6.06
C ALA A 189 3.99 14.43 6.32
N ALA A 190 4.04 15.71 5.95
CA ALA A 190 5.24 16.53 6.11
C ALA A 190 5.57 16.75 7.60
N TRP A 191 4.55 16.96 8.41
CA TRP A 191 4.69 17.07 9.87
C TRP A 191 5.24 15.77 10.47
N PHE A 192 4.68 14.60 10.09
CA PHE A 192 5.16 13.30 10.57
C PHE A 192 6.61 13.02 10.13
N ILE A 193 6.99 13.36 8.90
CA ILE A 193 8.37 13.23 8.42
C ILE A 193 9.34 14.04 9.28
N GLN A 194 8.99 15.29 9.56
CA GLN A 194 9.84 16.16 10.37
C GLN A 194 10.01 15.61 11.79
N HIS A 195 8.92 15.22 12.44
CA HIS A 195 8.96 14.66 13.79
C HIS A 195 9.68 13.31 13.86
N ALA A 196 9.54 12.46 12.83
CA ALA A 196 10.33 11.22 12.73
C ALA A 196 11.84 11.49 12.71
N ARG A 197 12.27 12.50 11.94
CA ARG A 197 13.68 12.92 11.91
C ARG A 197 14.15 13.50 13.23
N ASP A 198 13.30 14.27 13.91
CA ASP A 198 13.60 14.85 15.24
C ASP A 198 13.74 13.76 16.30
N PHE A 199 12.86 12.75 16.31
CA PHE A 199 12.99 11.59 17.21
C PHE A 199 14.25 10.77 16.89
N LYS A 200 14.56 10.55 15.61
CA LYS A 200 15.79 9.87 15.22
C LYS A 200 17.04 10.62 15.70
N ALA A 201 17.06 11.95 15.61
CA ALA A 201 18.16 12.77 16.12
C ALA A 201 18.33 12.67 17.65
N LYS A 202 17.24 12.37 18.38
CA LYS A 202 17.24 12.10 19.84
C LYS A 202 17.55 10.63 20.18
N ALA A 203 17.88 9.78 19.20
CA ALA A 203 18.04 8.33 19.34
C ALA A 203 16.76 7.59 19.82
N GLN A 204 15.58 8.17 19.69
CA GLN A 204 14.29 7.57 19.97
C GLN A 204 13.80 6.80 18.72
N ASN A 205 14.47 5.67 18.42
CA ASN A 205 14.25 4.96 17.16
C ASN A 205 12.86 4.35 17.03
N HIS A 206 12.22 3.93 18.13
CA HIS A 206 10.83 3.42 18.10
C HIS A 206 9.85 4.50 17.65
N ASN A 207 9.94 5.70 18.24
CA ASN A 207 9.14 6.84 17.85
C ASN A 207 9.40 7.25 16.40
N ALA A 208 10.67 7.37 16.02
CA ALA A 208 11.06 7.73 14.64
C ALA A 208 10.48 6.75 13.62
N TRP A 209 10.63 5.45 13.84
CA TRP A 209 10.14 4.42 12.95
C TRP A 209 8.62 4.41 12.82
N LEU A 210 7.88 4.54 13.93
CA LEU A 210 6.42 4.59 13.93
C LEU A 210 5.91 5.84 13.22
N TYR A 211 6.54 7.00 13.40
CA TYR A 211 6.20 8.25 12.71
C TYR A 211 6.50 8.20 11.22
N TYR A 212 7.61 7.57 10.79
CA TYR A 212 7.85 7.30 9.37
C TYR A 212 6.79 6.41 8.76
N ARG A 213 6.31 5.39 9.48
CA ARG A 213 5.23 4.53 8.99
C ARG A 213 3.94 5.30 8.73
N GLU A 214 3.57 6.22 9.64
CA GLU A 214 2.43 7.11 9.44
C GLU A 214 2.65 8.04 8.26
N ALA A 215 3.82 8.66 8.17
CA ALA A 215 4.19 9.52 7.05
C ALA A 215 4.07 8.81 5.69
N ILE A 216 4.51 7.56 5.60
CA ILE A 216 4.38 6.73 4.39
C ILE A 216 2.91 6.47 4.08
N ALA A 217 2.10 6.09 5.09
CA ALA A 217 0.69 5.83 4.93
C ALA A 217 -0.07 7.05 4.39
N LEU A 218 0.27 8.25 4.85
CA LEU A 218 -0.31 9.52 4.39
C LEU A 218 0.23 9.97 3.03
N SER A 219 1.49 9.64 2.69
CA SER A 219 2.14 10.10 1.44
C SER A 219 1.73 9.30 0.21
N ALA A 220 1.44 8.00 0.36
CA ALA A 220 1.10 7.12 -0.75
C ALA A 220 -0.41 7.20 -1.05
N PRO A 221 -0.82 7.65 -2.25
CA PRO A 221 -2.24 7.67 -2.63
C PRO A 221 -2.90 6.29 -2.59
N VAL A 222 -2.14 5.27 -2.99
CA VAL A 222 -2.52 3.84 -2.97
C VAL A 222 -1.30 2.99 -2.67
N ASP A 223 -1.51 1.80 -2.12
CA ASP A 223 -0.41 0.93 -1.66
C ASP A 223 0.35 0.26 -2.82
N PHE A 224 -0.22 0.26 -4.02
CA PHE A 224 0.38 -0.28 -5.23
C PHE A 224 1.10 0.78 -6.09
N MET A 225 1.31 1.99 -5.57
CA MET A 225 2.05 3.07 -6.23
C MET A 225 3.25 3.48 -5.38
N SER A 226 4.42 3.60 -6.00
CA SER A 226 5.58 4.24 -5.39
C SER A 226 6.09 5.42 -6.23
N THR A 227 6.79 6.33 -5.56
CA THR A 227 7.47 7.49 -6.13
C THR A 227 8.83 7.62 -5.48
N LEU A 228 9.73 8.40 -6.06
CA LEU A 228 11.01 8.70 -5.44
C LEU A 228 10.88 9.21 -3.99
N ALA A 229 9.82 9.99 -3.71
CA ALA A 229 9.57 10.53 -2.38
C ALA A 229 9.19 9.42 -1.39
N THR A 230 8.26 8.53 -1.77
CA THR A 230 7.86 7.40 -0.91
C THR A 230 8.99 6.41 -0.72
N ASP A 231 9.80 6.12 -1.76
CA ASP A 231 10.94 5.21 -1.66
C ASP A 231 11.99 5.74 -0.66
N LYS A 232 12.29 7.03 -0.71
CA LYS A 232 13.19 7.66 0.29
C LYS A 232 12.65 7.56 1.71
N LEU A 233 11.33 7.70 1.90
CA LEU A 233 10.72 7.53 3.21
C LEU A 233 10.78 6.08 3.69
N TYR A 234 10.62 5.11 2.80
CA TYR A 234 10.83 3.69 3.12
C TYR A 234 12.27 3.42 3.56
N ASP A 235 13.26 4.01 2.89
CA ASP A 235 14.67 3.89 3.26
C ASP A 235 14.96 4.54 4.63
N GLU A 236 14.40 5.74 4.89
CA GLU A 236 14.52 6.41 6.19
C GLU A 236 13.87 5.59 7.31
N ALA A 237 12.66 5.04 7.07
CA ALA A 237 11.96 4.18 8.01
C ALA A 237 12.74 2.90 8.31
N LYS A 238 13.26 2.24 7.26
CA LYS A 238 14.09 1.04 7.38
C LYS A 238 15.37 1.30 8.19
N ALA A 239 16.01 2.46 7.97
CA ALA A 239 17.20 2.87 8.72
C ALA A 239 16.93 3.27 10.19
N ALA A 240 15.67 3.52 10.54
CA ALA A 240 15.22 3.81 11.91
C ALA A 240 14.61 2.59 12.61
N GLN A 241 14.34 1.51 11.87
CA GLN A 241 13.62 0.34 12.39
C GLN A 241 14.38 -0.32 13.53
N PRO A 242 13.81 -0.42 14.76
CA PRO A 242 14.42 -1.13 15.86
C PRO A 242 14.42 -2.66 15.61
N ALA A 243 15.43 -3.37 16.14
CA ALA A 243 15.52 -4.82 16.00
C ALA A 243 14.57 -5.58 16.94
N ASP A 244 14.04 -4.92 17.96
CA ASP A 244 13.23 -5.48 19.04
C ASP A 244 11.73 -5.18 18.92
N VAL A 245 11.29 -4.88 17.68
CA VAL A 245 9.87 -4.77 17.32
C VAL A 245 9.45 -5.87 16.34
N PRO A 246 8.17 -6.29 16.35
CA PRO A 246 7.65 -7.24 15.37
C PRO A 246 7.78 -6.68 13.95
N ALA A 247 8.36 -7.47 13.04
CA ALA A 247 8.53 -7.07 11.65
C ALA A 247 8.61 -8.28 10.71
N ASN A 248 8.16 -8.10 9.47
CA ASN A 248 8.26 -9.12 8.40
C ASN A 248 7.65 -10.48 8.79
N GLY A 249 6.55 -10.45 9.57
CA GLY A 249 5.88 -11.68 10.04
C GLY A 249 6.55 -12.37 11.23
N ASN A 250 7.66 -11.84 11.74
CA ASN A 250 8.32 -12.38 12.93
C ASN A 250 7.76 -11.71 14.18
N ALA A 251 7.35 -12.55 15.15
CA ALA A 251 6.94 -12.09 16.46
C ALA A 251 8.14 -11.77 17.34
N VAL A 252 7.93 -10.91 18.33
CA VAL A 252 8.93 -10.55 19.35
C VAL A 252 8.35 -10.79 20.73
N ASP A 253 9.13 -11.38 21.64
CA ASP A 253 8.69 -11.70 22.99
C ASP A 253 8.82 -10.48 23.92
N LEU A 254 7.78 -10.26 24.70
CA LEU A 254 7.74 -9.30 25.80
C LEU A 254 7.24 -10.01 27.08
N SER A 255 8.06 -9.96 28.13
CA SER A 255 7.69 -10.57 29.43
C SER A 255 6.98 -9.53 30.32
N ALA A 256 5.83 -9.92 30.88
CA ALA A 256 5.09 -9.12 31.85
C ALA A 256 4.36 -10.02 32.86
N GLY A 257 4.48 -9.72 34.16
CA GLY A 257 3.76 -10.44 35.21
C GLY A 257 4.01 -11.96 35.26
N GLY A 258 5.19 -12.41 34.83
CA GLY A 258 5.54 -13.85 34.76
C GLY A 258 5.01 -14.56 33.52
N LYS A 259 4.37 -13.85 32.57
CA LYS A 259 3.89 -14.37 31.29
C LYS A 259 4.74 -13.80 30.16
N ILE A 260 4.93 -14.58 29.09
CA ILE A 260 5.54 -14.15 27.82
C ILE A 260 4.41 -13.84 26.85
N TYR A 261 4.46 -12.67 26.24
CA TYR A 261 3.55 -12.22 25.20
C TYR A 261 4.28 -12.22 23.86
N HIS A 262 3.76 -12.93 22.88
CA HIS A 262 4.29 -12.95 21.50
C HIS A 262 3.69 -11.81 20.71
N LEU A 263 4.40 -10.67 20.65
CA LEU A 263 3.97 -9.50 19.90
C LEU A 263 4.06 -9.78 18.39
N THR A 264 2.97 -9.57 17.67
CA THR A 264 2.88 -9.85 16.23
C THR A 264 2.93 -8.57 15.38
N GLU A 265 2.43 -7.46 15.90
CA GLU A 265 2.42 -6.17 15.23
C GLU A 265 2.57 -5.03 16.23
N ILE A 266 3.21 -3.93 15.77
CA ILE A 266 3.17 -2.63 16.43
C ILE A 266 3.05 -1.55 15.35
N PHE A 267 2.09 -0.62 15.49
CA PHE A 267 1.84 0.42 14.50
C PHE A 267 1.13 1.62 15.15
N PRO A 268 1.25 2.83 14.57
CA PRO A 268 0.51 4.00 15.02
C PRO A 268 -0.95 3.94 14.57
N LEU A 269 -1.84 4.60 15.30
CA LEU A 269 -3.25 4.73 14.99
C LEU A 269 -3.76 6.10 15.40
N ALA A 270 -4.32 6.84 14.46
CA ALA A 270 -5.02 8.09 14.76
C ALA A 270 -6.52 7.81 15.01
N VAL A 271 -7.05 8.33 16.12
CA VAL A 271 -8.49 8.27 16.45
C VAL A 271 -8.94 9.66 16.87
N GLY A 272 -9.60 10.38 15.96
CA GLY A 272 -9.88 11.80 16.15
C GLY A 272 -8.60 12.62 16.23
N ASP A 273 -8.43 13.34 17.32
CA ASP A 273 -7.25 14.18 17.59
C ASP A 273 -6.15 13.40 18.33
N ASP A 274 -6.44 12.19 18.86
CA ASP A 274 -5.47 11.37 19.58
C ASP A 274 -4.62 10.54 18.61
N PHE A 275 -3.33 10.40 18.93
CA PHE A 275 -2.38 9.57 18.19
C PHE A 275 -1.83 8.48 19.11
N ASP A 276 -2.31 7.25 18.91
CA ASP A 276 -2.05 6.11 19.78
C ASP A 276 -1.05 5.14 19.14
N VAL A 277 -0.38 4.35 19.95
CA VAL A 277 0.37 3.18 19.50
C VAL A 277 -0.43 1.91 19.78
N VAL A 278 -0.61 1.09 18.76
CA VAL A 278 -1.28 -0.22 18.84
C VAL A 278 -0.24 -1.32 18.88
N VAL A 279 -0.38 -2.26 19.81
CA VAL A 279 0.40 -3.49 19.87
C VAL A 279 -0.56 -4.69 19.83
N LYS A 280 -0.35 -5.59 18.86
CA LYS A 280 -1.06 -6.87 18.80
C LYS A 280 -0.19 -8.00 19.31
N TYR A 281 -0.81 -8.95 20.00
CA TYR A 281 -0.14 -10.16 20.47
C TYR A 281 -1.03 -11.39 20.33
N GLN A 282 -0.40 -12.57 20.27
CA GLN A 282 -1.12 -13.84 20.20
C GLN A 282 -1.77 -14.17 21.54
N ALA A 283 -3.05 -14.54 21.52
CA ALA A 283 -3.80 -14.99 22.67
C ALA A 283 -4.48 -16.34 22.36
N ASP A 284 -4.60 -17.21 23.37
CA ASP A 284 -5.30 -18.48 23.22
C ASP A 284 -6.81 -18.31 23.25
N ASP A 285 -7.31 -17.45 24.16
CA ASP A 285 -8.73 -17.21 24.38
C ASP A 285 -8.98 -15.78 24.92
N VAL A 286 -9.88 -15.06 24.27
CA VAL A 286 -10.33 -13.70 24.67
C VAL A 286 -11.79 -13.68 25.13
N SER A 287 -12.43 -14.83 25.32
CA SER A 287 -13.84 -14.93 25.75
C SER A 287 -14.07 -14.34 27.15
N ASN A 288 -13.09 -14.49 28.04
CA ASN A 288 -13.09 -13.83 29.34
C ASN A 288 -12.50 -12.43 29.25
N THR A 289 -13.37 -11.45 28.99
CA THR A 289 -12.97 -10.05 28.78
C THR A 289 -12.30 -9.41 30.01
N ALA A 290 -12.66 -9.81 31.21
CA ALA A 290 -12.02 -9.30 32.43
C ALA A 290 -10.55 -9.78 32.53
N ARG A 291 -10.28 -11.02 32.21
CA ARG A 291 -8.91 -11.55 32.11
C ARG A 291 -8.14 -10.89 30.97
N ALA A 292 -8.74 -10.79 29.80
CA ALA A 292 -8.13 -10.15 28.63
C ALA A 292 -7.76 -8.67 28.93
N PHE A 293 -8.63 -7.94 29.62
CA PHE A 293 -8.33 -6.57 30.09
C PHE A 293 -7.13 -6.50 31.04
N GLN A 294 -7.04 -7.44 32.00
CA GLN A 294 -5.90 -7.50 32.92
C GLN A 294 -4.59 -7.81 32.19
N GLU A 295 -4.61 -8.77 31.27
CA GLU A 295 -3.45 -9.13 30.44
C GLU A 295 -3.02 -7.98 29.53
N ASN A 296 -3.96 -7.32 28.85
CA ASN A 296 -3.68 -6.12 28.05
C ASN A 296 -3.05 -5.01 28.90
N THR A 297 -3.59 -4.78 30.10
CA THR A 297 -3.06 -3.74 31.01
C THR A 297 -1.63 -4.10 31.46
N ALA A 298 -1.34 -5.34 31.78
CA ALA A 298 0.00 -5.79 32.16
C ALA A 298 0.98 -5.65 30.98
N LEU A 299 0.56 -5.99 29.76
CA LEU A 299 1.35 -5.82 28.55
C LEU A 299 1.68 -4.35 28.28
N ILE A 300 0.67 -3.45 28.36
CA ILE A 300 0.85 -2.01 28.15
C ILE A 300 1.91 -1.44 29.10
N LYS A 301 1.83 -1.78 30.40
CA LYS A 301 2.81 -1.34 31.38
C LYS A 301 4.22 -1.86 31.09
N ALA A 302 4.34 -3.13 30.69
CA ALA A 302 5.63 -3.71 30.31
C ALA A 302 6.20 -3.11 29.04
N LEU A 303 5.35 -2.81 28.06
CA LEU A 303 5.75 -2.13 26.82
C LEU A 303 6.37 -0.77 27.11
N LEU A 304 5.73 0.05 27.94
CA LEU A 304 6.24 1.38 28.32
C LEU A 304 7.42 1.32 29.29
N ALA A 305 7.57 0.26 30.06
CA ALA A 305 8.77 0.04 30.85
C ALA A 305 9.98 -0.32 29.96
N LYS A 306 9.74 -1.04 28.87
CA LYS A 306 10.75 -1.43 27.89
C LYS A 306 11.08 -0.27 26.92
N PHE A 307 10.07 0.48 26.48
CA PHE A 307 10.16 1.56 25.50
C PHE A 307 9.59 2.88 26.09
N PRO A 308 10.25 3.49 27.09
CA PRO A 308 9.74 4.66 27.80
C PRO A 308 9.58 5.89 26.88
N GLU A 309 10.33 5.96 25.78
CA GLU A 309 10.26 7.02 24.78
C GLU A 309 8.90 7.12 24.08
N LEU A 310 8.08 6.07 24.06
CA LEU A 310 6.73 6.11 23.48
C LEU A 310 5.85 7.16 24.18
N ARG A 311 6.14 7.50 25.43
CA ARG A 311 5.44 8.55 26.18
C ARG A 311 5.61 9.96 25.59
N ASP A 312 6.69 10.18 24.85
CA ASP A 312 6.98 11.47 24.21
C ASP A 312 6.25 11.66 22.87
N ALA A 313 5.65 10.58 22.35
CA ALA A 313 5.18 10.53 20.98
C ALA A 313 3.70 10.15 20.81
N PHE A 314 3.08 9.56 21.85
CA PHE A 314 1.73 8.99 21.74
C PHE A 314 0.83 9.42 22.90
N ASP A 315 -0.47 9.58 22.61
CA ASP A 315 -1.50 9.95 23.58
C ASP A 315 -1.98 8.75 24.39
N GLY A 316 -1.90 7.55 23.84
CA GLY A 316 -2.30 6.32 24.49
C GLY A 316 -1.65 5.07 23.88
N VAL A 317 -1.91 3.93 24.53
CA VAL A 317 -1.49 2.62 24.07
C VAL A 317 -2.70 1.70 23.97
N VAL A 318 -2.87 1.08 22.81
CA VAL A 318 -3.87 0.04 22.57
C VAL A 318 -3.19 -1.32 22.54
N ALA A 319 -3.50 -2.21 23.48
CA ALA A 319 -3.13 -3.61 23.37
C ALA A 319 -4.29 -4.43 22.81
N ARG A 320 -4.02 -5.29 21.83
CA ARG A 320 -5.00 -6.19 21.20
C ARG A 320 -4.54 -7.62 21.30
N ALA A 321 -5.26 -8.40 22.13
CA ALA A 321 -5.15 -9.85 22.21
C ALA A 321 -5.86 -10.47 20.99
N VAL A 322 -5.17 -11.25 20.16
CA VAL A 322 -5.72 -11.82 18.92
C VAL A 322 -5.60 -13.33 18.95
N GLU A 323 -6.73 -14.04 18.82
CA GLU A 323 -6.80 -15.49 18.72
C GLU A 323 -6.46 -15.98 17.29
N PRO A 324 -6.09 -17.26 17.14
CA PRO A 324 -5.90 -17.87 15.81
C PRO A 324 -7.17 -17.82 14.93
N SER A 325 -8.36 -17.75 15.54
CA SER A 325 -9.65 -17.58 14.86
C SER A 325 -9.85 -16.19 14.25
N GLY A 326 -8.99 -15.22 14.60
CA GLY A 326 -9.14 -13.82 14.25
C GLY A 326 -10.01 -13.02 15.23
N ARG A 327 -10.65 -13.67 16.21
CA ARG A 327 -11.36 -12.96 17.29
C ARG A 327 -10.34 -12.19 18.14
N ASP A 328 -10.67 -10.95 18.51
CA ASP A 328 -9.77 -10.14 19.30
C ASP A 328 -10.48 -9.36 20.42
N TYR A 329 -9.66 -8.89 21.37
CA TYR A 329 -10.08 -8.00 22.44
C TYR A 329 -9.06 -6.89 22.63
N GLY A 330 -9.50 -5.63 22.45
CA GLY A 330 -8.67 -4.43 22.57
C GLY A 330 -8.88 -3.71 23.91
N THR A 331 -7.82 -3.12 24.42
CA THR A 331 -7.83 -2.21 25.59
C THR A 331 -7.01 -0.98 25.25
N LEU A 332 -7.61 0.18 25.30
CA LEU A 332 -6.93 1.48 25.25
C LEU A 332 -6.67 2.00 26.68
N LEU A 333 -5.46 2.40 26.95
CA LEU A 333 -5.13 3.20 28.13
C LEU A 333 -4.50 4.52 27.70
N PRO A 334 -5.07 5.68 28.09
CA PRO A 334 -4.45 6.98 27.87
C PRO A 334 -3.08 7.06 28.55
N MET A 335 -2.09 7.66 27.90
CA MET A 335 -0.71 7.69 28.38
C MET A 335 -0.58 8.28 29.80
N LYS A 336 -1.40 9.31 30.12
CA LYS A 336 -1.46 9.95 31.45
C LYS A 336 -1.92 9.03 32.57
N ASP A 337 -2.66 7.95 32.26
CA ASP A 337 -3.24 7.03 33.25
C ASP A 337 -2.34 5.81 33.49
N ILE A 338 -1.27 5.64 32.70
CA ILE A 338 -0.34 4.50 32.79
C ILE A 338 0.82 4.87 33.74
N LYS A 339 0.80 4.28 34.94
CA LYS A 339 1.84 4.45 35.96
C LYS A 339 2.89 3.35 35.86
#